data_b174f75dd9cebc9f8a27e8ad75f55194
#
_entry.id   b174f75dd9cebc9f8a27e8ad75f55194
#
_cell.length_a   1.000
_cell.length_b   1.000
_cell.length_c   1.000
_cell.angle_alpha   90.00
_cell.angle_beta   90.00
_cell.angle_gamma   90.00
#
_symmetry.space_group_name_H-M   'P 1'
#
loop_
_entity.id
_entity.type
_entity.pdbx_description
1 polymer ?
#
loop_
_entity_poly.entity_id
_entity_poly.type
_entity_poly.pdbx_seq_one_letter_code
_entity_poly.pdbx_strand_id
1 'polypeptide(L)'
;MAKPLVETKAKVGVFSIALQAYLPQFPQLVPEFEAQYEAFKKTLPDTIEIIDGGMVTTKEQSMAAGDKFRAADVDLVILQMLTYCTSYNMLPAVRDIDVPVVIVNVQKKLAPDYAKTDIPTWLGELYACGAIGEMVADLNRAGKRSAVITGVVEGGDPEVQAEIEDWCRAAQVRRRFRDTNIAQIGRPYPGMMDLYIDETNLYHRMFVYT
;
A
#
# COMPACT_ATOMS: atom_id res chain seq x y z
N MET A 1 11.56 -22.65 -16.69
CA MET A 1 10.89 -22.75 -15.40
C MET A 1 9.53 -23.41 -15.61
N ALA A 2 9.14 -24.38 -14.77
CA ALA A 2 7.81 -24.94 -14.82
C ALA A 2 6.80 -23.86 -14.42
N LYS A 3 5.67 -23.75 -15.16
CA LYS A 3 4.56 -22.86 -14.78
C LYS A 3 4.03 -23.31 -13.42
N PRO A 4 3.77 -22.41 -12.45
CA PRO A 4 3.13 -22.79 -11.21
C PRO A 4 1.75 -23.39 -11.51
N LEU A 5 1.36 -24.43 -10.77
CA LEU A 5 0.08 -25.11 -10.93
C LEU A 5 -1.12 -24.19 -10.64
N VAL A 6 -0.91 -23.16 -9.83
CA VAL A 6 -1.88 -22.10 -9.52
C VAL A 6 -1.21 -20.75 -9.68
N GLU A 7 -1.77 -19.88 -10.50
CA GLU A 7 -1.32 -18.52 -10.64
C GLU A 7 -2.05 -17.66 -9.60
N THR A 8 -1.36 -17.36 -8.50
CA THR A 8 -1.93 -16.58 -7.40
C THR A 8 -1.39 -15.15 -7.47
N LYS A 9 -2.26 -14.17 -7.66
CA LYS A 9 -1.92 -12.75 -7.56
C LYS A 9 -2.11 -12.27 -6.12
N ALA A 10 -1.19 -11.46 -5.62
CA ALA A 10 -1.42 -10.74 -4.38
C ALA A 10 -2.56 -9.73 -4.57
N LYS A 11 -3.40 -9.59 -3.55
CA LYS A 11 -4.42 -8.55 -3.50
C LYS A 11 -3.88 -7.34 -2.78
N VAL A 12 -3.81 -6.22 -3.49
CA VAL A 12 -3.24 -4.97 -2.96
C VAL A 12 -4.34 -3.93 -2.87
N GLY A 13 -4.64 -3.50 -1.63
CA GLY A 13 -5.52 -2.37 -1.41
C GLY A 13 -4.81 -1.08 -1.84
N VAL A 14 -5.42 -0.32 -2.73
CA VAL A 14 -4.84 0.95 -3.22
C VAL A 14 -5.85 2.06 -2.99
N PHE A 15 -5.42 3.14 -2.37
CA PHE A 15 -6.22 4.35 -2.21
C PHE A 15 -5.34 5.59 -2.18
N SER A 16 -5.93 6.73 -2.46
CA SER A 16 -5.26 8.02 -2.32
C SER A 16 -5.98 8.90 -1.31
N ILE A 17 -5.27 9.88 -0.74
CA ILE A 17 -5.87 10.84 0.21
C ILE A 17 -5.60 12.27 -0.18
N ALA A 18 -6.62 13.11 0.07
CA ALA A 18 -6.55 14.55 -0.04
C ALA A 18 -7.43 15.21 1.04
N LEU A 19 -7.11 16.45 1.43
CA LEU A 19 -7.87 17.16 2.44
C LEU A 19 -9.14 17.77 1.86
N GLN A 20 -10.30 17.33 2.36
CA GLN A 20 -11.62 17.83 1.94
C GLN A 20 -11.73 19.35 1.98
N ALA A 21 -11.11 20.01 2.96
CA ALA A 21 -11.20 21.46 3.13
C ALA A 21 -10.59 22.26 1.98
N TYR A 22 -9.69 21.69 1.19
CA TYR A 22 -9.10 22.35 0.02
C TYR A 22 -10.00 22.34 -1.20
N LEU A 23 -10.80 21.29 -1.36
CA LEU A 23 -11.54 21.03 -2.60
C LEU A 23 -12.61 22.10 -2.93
N PRO A 24 -13.41 22.62 -1.97
CA PRO A 24 -14.32 23.72 -2.25
C PRO A 24 -13.62 25.06 -2.55
N GLN A 25 -12.41 25.26 -2.00
CA GLN A 25 -11.62 26.47 -2.20
C GLN A 25 -10.89 26.45 -3.56
N PHE A 26 -10.49 25.26 -4.00
CA PHE A 26 -9.72 25.03 -5.22
C PHE A 26 -10.33 23.90 -6.04
N PRO A 27 -11.53 24.07 -6.62
CA PRO A 27 -12.28 22.98 -7.27
C PRO A 27 -11.55 22.37 -8.48
N GLN A 28 -10.60 23.07 -9.08
CA GLN A 28 -9.73 22.57 -10.15
C GLN A 28 -8.83 21.42 -9.70
N LEU A 29 -8.55 21.28 -8.40
CA LEU A 29 -7.72 20.18 -7.88
C LEU A 29 -8.44 18.82 -7.92
N VAL A 30 -9.78 18.79 -7.92
CA VAL A 30 -10.52 17.53 -7.93
C VAL A 30 -10.19 16.69 -9.16
N PRO A 31 -10.45 17.17 -10.40
CA PRO A 31 -10.13 16.39 -11.59
C PRO A 31 -8.62 16.12 -11.73
N GLU A 32 -7.77 17.00 -11.23
CA GLU A 32 -6.33 16.80 -11.25
C GLU A 32 -5.91 15.63 -10.33
N PHE A 33 -6.42 15.57 -9.12
CA PHE A 33 -6.15 14.48 -8.18
C PHE A 33 -6.72 13.15 -8.65
N GLU A 34 -7.92 13.15 -9.22
CA GLU A 34 -8.50 11.96 -9.83
C GLU A 34 -7.60 11.43 -10.97
N ALA A 35 -7.14 12.32 -11.84
CA ALA A 35 -6.24 11.95 -12.94
C ALA A 35 -4.88 11.43 -12.43
N GLN A 36 -4.32 12.01 -11.38
CA GLN A 36 -3.09 11.55 -10.76
C GLN A 36 -3.27 10.16 -10.14
N TYR A 37 -4.38 9.92 -9.46
CA TYR A 37 -4.68 8.60 -8.88
C TYR A 37 -4.86 7.53 -9.96
N GLU A 38 -5.60 7.83 -11.02
CA GLU A 38 -5.77 6.90 -12.16
C GLU A 38 -4.43 6.62 -12.89
N ALA A 39 -3.59 7.64 -13.03
CA ALA A 39 -2.25 7.46 -13.59
C ALA A 39 -1.38 6.58 -12.68
N PHE A 40 -1.42 6.82 -11.37
CA PHE A 40 -0.67 6.01 -10.39
C PHE A 40 -1.07 4.53 -10.44
N LYS A 41 -2.36 4.21 -10.45
CA LYS A 41 -2.81 2.81 -10.55
C LYS A 41 -2.26 2.09 -11.79
N LYS A 42 -2.05 2.81 -12.90
CA LYS A 42 -1.49 2.25 -14.14
C LYS A 42 0.02 1.97 -14.05
N THR A 43 0.72 2.54 -13.09
CA THR A 43 2.15 2.24 -12.87
C THR A 43 2.38 1.00 -12.03
N LEU A 44 1.33 0.49 -11.36
CA LEU A 44 1.44 -0.71 -10.54
C LEU A 44 1.60 -1.96 -11.41
N PRO A 45 2.38 -2.96 -10.96
CA PRO A 45 2.67 -4.14 -11.76
C PRO A 45 1.41 -4.98 -12.02
N ASP A 46 1.33 -5.61 -13.18
CA ASP A 46 0.22 -6.50 -13.59
C ASP A 46 0.19 -7.84 -12.84
N THR A 47 1.23 -8.11 -12.05
CA THR A 47 1.36 -9.31 -11.20
C THR A 47 0.50 -9.27 -9.95
N ILE A 48 -0.17 -8.16 -9.65
CA ILE A 48 -1.10 -8.00 -8.53
C ILE A 48 -2.55 -7.82 -8.99
N GLU A 49 -3.47 -8.03 -8.05
CA GLU A 49 -4.89 -7.65 -8.17
C GLU A 49 -5.11 -6.38 -7.35
N ILE A 50 -5.49 -5.29 -8.00
CA ILE A 50 -5.78 -4.02 -7.32
C ILE A 50 -7.18 -4.05 -6.73
N ILE A 51 -7.28 -3.84 -5.42
CA ILE A 51 -8.54 -3.58 -4.72
C ILE A 51 -8.65 -2.07 -4.54
N ASP A 52 -9.44 -1.43 -5.40
CA ASP A 52 -9.54 0.03 -5.48
C ASP A 52 -10.35 0.62 -4.33
N GLY A 53 -9.68 1.36 -3.45
CA GLY A 53 -10.27 2.12 -2.35
C GLY A 53 -10.77 3.50 -2.76
N GLY A 54 -10.32 4.01 -3.91
CA GLY A 54 -10.67 5.32 -4.44
C GLY A 54 -9.87 6.49 -3.84
N MET A 55 -10.22 7.70 -4.25
CA MET A 55 -9.73 8.92 -3.63
C MET A 55 -10.53 9.22 -2.36
N VAL A 56 -9.86 9.26 -1.23
CA VAL A 56 -10.44 9.43 0.11
C VAL A 56 -10.20 10.85 0.59
N THR A 57 -11.27 11.56 0.90
CA THR A 57 -11.24 12.92 1.44
C THR A 57 -12.01 13.04 2.76
N THR A 58 -12.82 12.02 3.09
CA THR A 58 -13.61 11.96 4.34
C THR A 58 -13.39 10.65 5.08
N LYS A 59 -13.76 10.65 6.36
CA LYS A 59 -13.72 9.46 7.21
C LYS A 59 -14.61 8.34 6.66
N GLU A 60 -15.78 8.67 6.16
CA GLU A 60 -16.76 7.70 5.64
C GLU A 60 -16.20 6.98 4.42
N GLN A 61 -15.54 7.71 3.51
CA GLN A 61 -14.84 7.12 2.36
C GLN A 61 -13.69 6.22 2.82
N SER A 62 -12.94 6.63 3.84
CA SER A 62 -11.88 5.82 4.45
C SER A 62 -12.40 4.51 5.02
N MET A 63 -13.52 4.56 5.75
CA MET A 63 -14.18 3.36 6.28
C MET A 63 -14.64 2.42 5.16
N ALA A 64 -15.25 2.97 4.10
CA ALA A 64 -15.69 2.19 2.94
C ALA A 64 -14.51 1.53 2.20
N ALA A 65 -13.37 2.21 2.08
CA ALA A 65 -12.15 1.62 1.53
C ALA A 65 -11.66 0.46 2.42
N GLY A 66 -11.63 0.65 3.75
CA GLY A 66 -11.27 -0.38 4.71
C GLY A 66 -12.16 -1.62 4.65
N ASP A 67 -13.46 -1.42 4.49
CA ASP A 67 -14.43 -2.53 4.32
C ASP A 67 -14.13 -3.34 3.05
N LYS A 68 -13.82 -2.68 1.93
CA LYS A 68 -13.39 -3.35 0.70
C LYS A 68 -12.10 -4.16 0.90
N PHE A 69 -11.11 -3.56 1.56
CA PHE A 69 -9.81 -4.21 1.80
C PHE A 69 -9.95 -5.43 2.69
N ARG A 70 -10.73 -5.33 3.76
CA ARG A 70 -11.03 -6.45 4.66
C ARG A 70 -11.79 -7.57 3.93
N ALA A 71 -12.84 -7.23 3.18
CA ALA A 71 -13.64 -8.21 2.44
C ALA A 71 -12.83 -8.95 1.37
N ALA A 72 -11.88 -8.25 0.74
CA ALA A 72 -10.99 -8.86 -0.25
C ALA A 72 -9.84 -9.65 0.37
N ASP A 73 -9.59 -9.51 1.69
CA ASP A 73 -8.45 -10.12 2.38
C ASP A 73 -7.13 -9.72 1.70
N VAL A 74 -6.82 -8.43 1.70
CA VAL A 74 -5.63 -7.88 1.04
C VAL A 74 -4.32 -8.32 1.70
N ASP A 75 -3.23 -8.33 0.93
CA ASP A 75 -1.89 -8.71 1.39
C ASP A 75 -0.98 -7.51 1.69
N LEU A 76 -1.34 -6.36 1.14
CA LEU A 76 -0.63 -5.11 1.23
C LEU A 76 -1.63 -3.98 1.06
N VAL A 77 -1.36 -2.81 1.66
CA VAL A 77 -2.04 -1.57 1.34
C VAL A 77 -1.03 -0.56 0.82
N ILE A 78 -1.34 0.09 -0.28
CA ILE A 78 -0.59 1.22 -0.84
C ILE A 78 -1.46 2.47 -0.73
N LEU A 79 -0.93 3.46 -0.03
CA LEU A 79 -1.52 4.78 0.13
C LEU A 79 -0.75 5.79 -0.70
N GLN A 80 -1.37 6.40 -1.69
CA GLN A 80 -0.81 7.53 -2.41
C GLN A 80 -1.20 8.85 -1.72
N MET A 81 -0.21 9.67 -1.42
CA MET A 81 -0.41 11.03 -0.96
C MET A 81 -0.61 11.96 -2.16
N LEU A 82 -1.78 12.62 -2.27
CA LEU A 82 -2.03 13.61 -3.32
C LEU A 82 -1.69 15.02 -2.83
N THR A 83 -2.05 15.32 -1.58
CA THR A 83 -1.72 16.56 -0.89
C THR A 83 -1.72 16.31 0.62
N TYR A 84 -1.51 17.34 1.44
CA TYR A 84 -1.74 17.20 2.88
C TYR A 84 -3.13 16.66 3.17
N CYS A 85 -3.21 15.76 4.12
CA CYS A 85 -4.45 15.23 4.67
C CYS A 85 -4.24 14.85 6.14
N THR A 86 -5.27 14.90 6.95
CA THR A 86 -5.20 14.42 8.34
C THR A 86 -5.22 12.89 8.39
N SER A 87 -4.50 12.29 9.31
CA SER A 87 -4.47 10.84 9.54
C SER A 87 -5.84 10.23 9.87
N TYR A 88 -6.76 11.04 10.34
CA TYR A 88 -8.16 10.71 10.52
C TYR A 88 -8.83 10.15 9.25
N ASN A 89 -8.38 10.56 8.06
CA ASN A 89 -8.85 10.05 6.79
C ASN A 89 -8.09 8.80 6.32
N MET A 90 -6.96 8.46 6.94
CA MET A 90 -6.17 7.27 6.58
C MET A 90 -6.47 6.07 7.50
N LEU A 91 -6.45 6.29 8.83
CA LEU A 91 -6.53 5.21 9.81
C LEU A 91 -7.77 4.30 9.67
N PRO A 92 -8.99 4.80 9.40
CA PRO A 92 -10.13 3.92 9.25
C PRO A 92 -9.99 2.90 8.12
N ALA A 93 -9.27 3.25 7.03
CA ALA A 93 -9.05 2.34 5.92
C ALA A 93 -8.16 1.14 6.28
N VAL A 94 -7.30 1.28 7.28
CA VAL A 94 -6.29 0.26 7.65
C VAL A 94 -6.50 -0.31 9.05
N ARG A 95 -7.46 0.20 9.82
CA ARG A 95 -7.67 -0.15 11.22
C ARG A 95 -7.82 -1.65 11.45
N ASP A 96 -8.68 -2.29 10.70
CA ASP A 96 -9.15 -3.66 10.94
C ASP A 96 -8.45 -4.70 10.03
N ILE A 97 -7.29 -4.36 9.48
CA ILE A 97 -6.47 -5.24 8.65
C ILE A 97 -5.04 -5.30 9.20
N ASP A 98 -4.43 -6.48 9.15
CA ASP A 98 -3.06 -6.71 9.64
C ASP A 98 -2.11 -7.04 8.48
N VAL A 99 -1.88 -6.04 7.64
CA VAL A 99 -0.90 -6.09 6.54
C VAL A 99 -0.05 -4.82 6.56
N PRO A 100 1.13 -4.82 5.92
CA PRO A 100 1.92 -3.60 5.79
C PRO A 100 1.15 -2.50 5.04
N VAL A 101 1.42 -1.24 5.44
CA VAL A 101 0.91 -0.03 4.76
C VAL A 101 2.10 0.71 4.18
N VAL A 102 2.16 0.83 2.87
CA VAL A 102 3.19 1.56 2.15
C VAL A 102 2.64 2.91 1.74
N ILE A 103 3.24 3.98 2.26
CA ILE A 103 2.87 5.35 1.93
C ILE A 103 3.73 5.80 0.76
N VAL A 104 3.10 6.07 -0.38
CA VAL A 104 3.77 6.59 -1.57
C VAL A 104 3.68 8.12 -1.54
N ASN A 105 4.78 8.72 -1.09
CA ASN A 105 5.00 10.15 -0.98
C ASN A 105 5.74 10.66 -2.21
N VAL A 106 5.05 10.75 -3.33
CA VAL A 106 5.63 11.14 -4.61
C VAL A 106 5.10 12.50 -5.01
N GLN A 107 5.98 13.49 -5.07
CA GLN A 107 5.65 14.83 -5.52
C GLN A 107 5.58 14.88 -7.05
N LYS A 108 4.73 15.77 -7.59
CA LYS A 108 4.65 15.96 -9.03
C LYS A 108 5.92 16.59 -9.60
N LYS A 109 6.52 17.55 -8.89
CA LYS A 109 7.73 18.26 -9.30
C LYS A 109 8.87 18.14 -8.29
N LEU A 110 10.10 18.14 -8.78
CA LEU A 110 11.31 18.09 -7.96
C LEU A 110 11.49 19.34 -7.11
N ALA A 111 11.21 20.52 -7.67
CA ALA A 111 11.38 21.79 -7.00
C ALA A 111 10.31 22.81 -7.41
N PRO A 112 9.92 23.71 -6.51
CA PRO A 112 9.01 24.81 -6.84
C PRO A 112 9.69 25.86 -7.72
N ASP A 113 8.96 26.41 -8.68
CA ASP A 113 9.27 27.70 -9.29
C ASP A 113 8.56 28.79 -8.48
N TYR A 114 9.25 29.37 -7.53
CA TYR A 114 8.67 30.37 -6.61
C TYR A 114 8.04 31.57 -7.30
N ALA A 115 8.45 31.88 -8.53
CA ALA A 115 7.87 32.98 -9.29
C ALA A 115 6.49 32.64 -9.88
N LYS A 116 6.18 31.33 -10.01
CA LYS A 116 4.96 30.85 -10.66
C LYS A 116 4.09 29.98 -9.75
N THR A 117 4.57 29.64 -8.55
CA THR A 117 3.86 28.77 -7.63
C THR A 117 2.84 29.59 -6.84
N ASP A 118 1.58 29.43 -7.16
CA ASP A 118 0.45 29.89 -6.38
C ASP A 118 -0.02 28.78 -5.39
N ILE A 119 -1.06 29.08 -4.61
CA ILE A 119 -1.56 28.10 -3.61
C ILE A 119 -2.07 26.81 -4.26
N PRO A 120 -2.91 26.83 -5.31
CA PRO A 120 -3.34 25.59 -5.97
C PRO A 120 -2.16 24.77 -6.52
N THR A 121 -1.20 25.42 -7.16
CA THR A 121 0.01 24.74 -7.67
C THR A 121 0.81 24.10 -6.53
N TRP A 122 0.98 24.82 -5.42
CA TRP A 122 1.62 24.25 -4.23
C TRP A 122 0.91 23.01 -3.73
N LEU A 123 -0.41 23.07 -3.55
CA LEU A 123 -1.21 21.97 -3.03
C LEU A 123 -1.22 20.76 -3.97
N GLY A 124 -1.28 20.98 -5.29
CA GLY A 124 -1.41 19.93 -6.29
C GLY A 124 -0.08 19.31 -6.72
N GLU A 125 1.05 20.02 -6.57
CA GLU A 125 2.32 19.59 -7.14
C GLU A 125 3.43 19.31 -6.11
N LEU A 126 3.37 19.92 -4.93
CA LEU A 126 4.50 19.95 -4.00
C LEU A 126 4.16 19.54 -2.56
N TYR A 127 2.88 19.47 -2.19
CA TYR A 127 2.48 19.34 -0.79
C TYR A 127 2.03 17.93 -0.38
N ALA A 128 2.32 16.91 -1.17
CA ALA A 128 2.05 15.52 -0.79
C ALA A 128 2.78 15.12 0.51
N CYS A 129 4.00 15.61 0.70
CA CYS A 129 4.83 15.29 1.87
C CYS A 129 4.35 15.90 3.21
N GLY A 130 3.42 16.86 3.19
CA GLY A 130 3.05 17.63 4.39
C GLY A 130 2.47 16.83 5.56
N ALA A 131 1.94 15.63 5.31
CA ALA A 131 1.34 14.79 6.34
C ALA A 131 2.14 13.52 6.67
N ILE A 132 3.29 13.28 6.06
CA ILE A 132 4.02 11.99 6.21
C ILE A 132 4.39 11.70 7.66
N GLY A 133 4.90 12.69 8.38
CA GLY A 133 5.25 12.53 9.80
C GLY A 133 4.05 12.15 10.66
N GLU A 134 2.89 12.76 10.42
CA GLU A 134 1.62 12.45 11.09
C GLU A 134 1.17 11.02 10.76
N MET A 135 1.15 10.64 9.48
CA MET A 135 0.73 9.31 9.02
C MET A 135 1.57 8.19 9.65
N VAL A 136 2.90 8.33 9.61
CA VAL A 136 3.82 7.34 10.18
C VAL A 136 3.68 7.26 11.70
N ALA A 137 3.56 8.40 12.38
CA ALA A 137 3.40 8.43 13.83
C ALA A 137 2.12 7.70 14.28
N ASP A 138 1.02 7.91 13.57
CA ASP A 138 -0.26 7.31 13.92
C ASP A 138 -0.34 5.83 13.54
N LEU A 139 0.24 5.41 12.41
CA LEU A 139 0.39 4.00 12.09
C LEU A 139 1.21 3.26 13.15
N ASN A 140 2.34 3.84 13.59
CA ASN A 140 3.17 3.27 14.65
C ASN A 140 2.40 3.14 15.97
N ARG A 141 1.66 4.19 16.39
CA ARG A 141 0.82 4.15 17.60
C ARG A 141 -0.31 3.12 17.49
N ALA A 142 -0.84 2.92 16.30
CA ALA A 142 -1.85 1.89 16.01
C ALA A 142 -1.26 0.47 15.88
N GLY A 143 0.06 0.29 16.06
CA GLY A 143 0.75 -0.99 15.93
C GLY A 143 0.80 -1.53 14.50
N LYS A 144 0.66 -0.66 13.49
CA LYS A 144 0.70 -1.02 12.07
C LYS A 144 2.13 -0.98 11.55
N ARG A 145 2.49 -1.96 10.75
CA ARG A 145 3.76 -1.95 10.00
C ARG A 145 3.63 -0.99 8.82
N SER A 146 4.54 -0.04 8.71
CA SER A 146 4.51 0.94 7.62
C SER A 146 5.89 1.17 7.01
N ALA A 147 5.90 1.60 5.76
CA ALA A 147 7.05 2.12 5.05
C ALA A 147 6.66 3.35 4.25
N VAL A 148 7.64 4.17 3.90
CA VAL A 148 7.43 5.38 3.09
C VAL A 148 8.35 5.32 1.89
N ILE A 149 7.78 5.45 0.70
CA ILE A 149 8.50 5.60 -0.57
C ILE A 149 8.43 7.08 -0.95
N THR A 150 9.57 7.71 -1.12
CA THR A 150 9.63 9.14 -1.46
C THR A 150 10.32 9.35 -2.80
N GLY A 151 9.75 10.20 -3.64
CA GLY A 151 10.33 10.53 -4.94
C GLY A 151 9.55 11.58 -5.72
N VAL A 152 9.75 11.60 -7.04
CA VAL A 152 9.20 12.60 -7.94
C VAL A 152 8.56 11.93 -9.16
N VAL A 153 7.40 12.44 -9.60
CA VAL A 153 6.71 11.93 -10.80
C VAL A 153 7.32 12.50 -12.09
N GLU A 154 7.66 13.79 -12.08
CA GLU A 154 8.17 14.48 -13.27
C GLU A 154 9.52 13.91 -13.72
N GLY A 155 9.59 13.46 -14.97
CA GLY A 155 10.76 12.79 -15.54
C GLY A 155 10.86 11.29 -15.24
N GLY A 156 9.96 10.75 -14.44
CA GLY A 156 9.98 9.37 -13.94
C GLY A 156 10.98 9.19 -12.81
N ASP A 157 10.71 8.22 -11.95
CA ASP A 157 11.58 7.86 -10.83
C ASP A 157 11.71 6.34 -10.78
N PRO A 158 12.75 5.78 -11.38
CA PRO A 158 12.95 4.34 -11.45
C PRO A 158 13.17 3.70 -10.07
N GLU A 159 13.69 4.43 -9.08
CA GLU A 159 13.90 3.93 -7.73
C GLU A 159 12.54 3.75 -7.01
N VAL A 160 11.65 4.74 -7.13
CA VAL A 160 10.27 4.66 -6.64
C VAL A 160 9.54 3.46 -7.24
N GLN A 161 9.65 3.29 -8.56
CA GLN A 161 9.00 2.17 -9.24
C GLN A 161 9.54 0.81 -8.79
N ALA A 162 10.86 0.69 -8.66
CA ALA A 162 11.51 -0.54 -8.21
C ALA A 162 11.09 -0.89 -6.76
N GLU A 163 11.01 0.09 -5.87
CA GLU A 163 10.60 -0.12 -4.48
C GLU A 163 9.13 -0.53 -4.38
N ILE A 164 8.24 0.07 -5.17
CA ILE A 164 6.83 -0.35 -5.27
C ILE A 164 6.73 -1.81 -5.75
N GLU A 165 7.50 -2.17 -6.78
CA GLU A 165 7.53 -3.55 -7.30
C GLU A 165 8.02 -4.55 -6.26
N ASP A 166 9.03 -4.21 -5.46
CA ASP A 166 9.55 -5.07 -4.40
C ASP A 166 8.50 -5.31 -3.30
N TRP A 167 7.74 -4.28 -2.90
CA TRP A 167 6.63 -4.45 -1.99
C TRP A 167 5.53 -5.34 -2.56
N CYS A 168 5.19 -5.18 -3.83
CA CYS A 168 4.23 -6.03 -4.52
C CYS A 168 4.70 -7.49 -4.61
N ARG A 169 6.01 -7.72 -4.87
CA ARG A 169 6.61 -9.07 -4.84
C ARG A 169 6.55 -9.69 -3.44
N ALA A 170 6.85 -8.91 -2.40
CA ALA A 170 6.75 -9.38 -1.02
C ALA A 170 5.30 -9.79 -0.67
N ALA A 171 4.32 -8.98 -1.07
CA ALA A 171 2.91 -9.32 -0.92
C ALA A 171 2.52 -10.61 -1.67
N GLN A 172 3.07 -10.80 -2.87
CA GLN A 172 2.83 -12.02 -3.65
C GLN A 172 3.45 -13.27 -2.99
N VAL A 173 4.64 -13.14 -2.37
CA VAL A 173 5.24 -14.22 -1.59
C VAL A 173 4.34 -14.59 -0.42
N ARG A 174 3.84 -13.60 0.34
CA ARG A 174 2.90 -13.83 1.45
C ARG A 174 1.65 -14.58 0.98
N ARG A 175 1.02 -14.14 -0.11
CA ARG A 175 -0.18 -14.80 -0.68
C ARG A 175 0.12 -16.24 -1.08
N ARG A 176 1.25 -16.50 -1.73
CA ARG A 176 1.64 -17.86 -2.14
C ARG A 176 1.87 -18.77 -0.95
N PHE A 177 2.46 -18.29 0.14
CA PHE A 177 2.61 -19.09 1.35
C PHE A 177 1.26 -19.52 1.93
N ARG A 178 0.27 -18.64 1.95
CA ARG A 178 -1.08 -18.95 2.45
C ARG A 178 -1.78 -20.04 1.62
N ASP A 179 -1.44 -20.14 0.35
CA ASP A 179 -2.03 -21.13 -0.57
C ASP A 179 -1.12 -22.37 -0.75
N THR A 180 -0.04 -22.49 0.04
CA THR A 180 0.94 -23.56 -0.09
C THR A 180 0.66 -24.67 0.91
N ASN A 181 0.61 -25.91 0.40
CA ASN A 181 0.67 -27.12 1.23
C ASN A 181 2.01 -27.81 0.97
N ILE A 182 2.69 -28.21 2.04
CA ILE A 182 3.97 -28.94 1.95
C ILE A 182 3.70 -30.38 2.36
N ALA A 183 3.95 -31.33 1.45
CA ALA A 183 3.90 -32.75 1.79
C ALA A 183 5.25 -33.21 2.34
N GLN A 184 5.27 -33.67 3.58
CA GLN A 184 6.44 -34.31 4.15
C GLN A 184 6.40 -35.81 3.89
N ILE A 185 7.40 -36.33 3.18
CA ILE A 185 7.54 -37.76 2.92
C ILE A 185 8.65 -38.33 3.81
N GLY A 186 8.28 -39.22 4.73
CA GLY A 186 9.20 -39.78 5.71
C GLY A 186 9.28 -38.96 7.01
N ARG A 187 10.15 -39.40 7.92
CA ARG A 187 10.44 -38.71 9.16
C ARG A 187 11.92 -38.27 9.22
N PRO A 188 12.24 -37.19 9.92
CA PRO A 188 13.61 -36.91 10.30
C PRO A 188 14.23 -38.08 11.06
N TYR A 189 15.56 -38.05 11.19
CA TYR A 189 16.31 -39.15 11.84
C TYR A 189 15.75 -39.45 13.24
N PRO A 190 15.39 -40.72 13.55
CA PRO A 190 14.78 -41.05 14.83
C PRO A 190 15.71 -40.71 16.01
N GLY A 191 15.15 -40.03 17.02
CA GLY A 191 15.87 -39.64 18.22
C GLY A 191 16.56 -38.28 18.16
N MET A 192 16.67 -37.65 16.99
CA MET A 192 17.15 -36.26 16.86
C MET A 192 15.95 -35.31 16.92
N MET A 193 15.55 -34.93 18.12
CA MET A 193 14.33 -34.13 18.36
C MET A 193 14.44 -32.69 17.85
N ASP A 194 15.64 -32.19 17.68
CA ASP A 194 15.95 -30.87 17.09
C ASP A 194 15.67 -30.79 15.57
N LEU A 195 15.48 -31.94 14.93
CA LEU A 195 15.12 -31.99 13.49
C LEU A 195 13.61 -32.00 13.23
N TYR A 196 12.78 -31.99 14.26
CA TYR A 196 11.32 -31.95 14.10
C TYR A 196 10.86 -30.53 13.86
N ILE A 197 9.90 -30.38 12.95
CA ILE A 197 9.27 -29.09 12.65
C ILE A 197 8.07 -28.92 13.58
N ASP A 198 7.93 -27.73 14.16
CA ASP A 198 6.69 -27.31 14.82
C ASP A 198 5.69 -26.85 13.75
N GLU A 199 4.85 -27.77 13.30
CA GLU A 199 3.84 -27.53 12.26
C GLU A 199 2.83 -26.44 12.68
N THR A 200 2.48 -26.38 13.96
CA THR A 200 1.58 -25.35 14.49
C THR A 200 2.19 -23.96 14.38
N ASN A 201 3.47 -23.83 14.73
CA ASN A 201 4.18 -22.56 14.60
C ASN A 201 4.42 -22.16 13.14
N LEU A 202 4.69 -23.12 12.28
CA LEU A 202 4.83 -22.89 10.84
C LEU A 202 3.51 -22.36 10.27
N TYR A 203 2.38 -23.00 10.59
CA TYR A 203 1.07 -22.52 10.17
C TYR A 203 0.75 -21.11 10.74
N HIS A 204 1.00 -20.91 12.04
CA HIS A 204 0.73 -19.62 12.69
C HIS A 204 1.51 -18.46 12.05
N ARG A 205 2.78 -18.69 11.68
CA ARG A 205 3.66 -17.63 11.15
C ARG A 205 3.57 -17.45 9.64
N MET A 206 3.36 -18.53 8.90
CA MET A 206 3.49 -18.54 7.44
C MET A 206 2.22 -19.02 6.72
N PHE A 207 1.20 -19.47 7.45
CA PHE A 207 -0.06 -20.05 6.93
C PHE A 207 0.15 -21.30 6.07
N VAL A 208 1.29 -21.97 6.19
CA VAL A 208 1.63 -23.18 5.43
C VAL A 208 1.14 -24.40 6.16
N TYR A 209 0.38 -25.27 5.48
CA TYR A 209 0.04 -26.59 5.96
C TYR A 209 1.13 -27.60 5.58
N THR A 210 1.44 -28.53 6.50
CA THR A 210 2.37 -29.62 6.29
C THR A 210 1.68 -30.98 6.44
#